data_c0507500f04fe7a8aafad837e6ee5b2b
#
_entry.id   c0507500f04fe7a8aafad837e6ee5b2b
#
_cell.length_a   1.000
_cell.length_b   1.000
_cell.length_c   1.000
_cell.angle_alpha   90.00
_cell.angle_beta   90.00
_cell.angle_gamma   90.00
#
_symmetry.space_group_name_H-M   'P 1'
#
loop_
_entity.id
_entity.type
_entity.pdbx_description
1 polymer ?
#
loop_
_entity_poly.entity_id
_entity_poly.type
_entity_poly.pdbx_seq_one_letter_code
_entity_poly.pdbx_strand_id
1 'polypeptide(L)'
;MKFFADTADTADIRDLADTGLLDGVTTNPSLIHKAGRDFLEVVKEICEIVPGMPVSAEVVALDFEGMMREAEVVRKVADNVAVKVPLTIDGLKACKALTSDGTMVNVTLCFSANQALLAAKAGATFISPFVGRHDDIGYPGMDLIADIRTIYDNYAFDTEILVASVRNPIHVLEAAKIGADVMTAPPAVIRQLVKHPLTDAGIASFMADWAKTGQKIG
;
A
#
# COMPACT_ATOMS: atom_id res chain seq x y z
N MET A 1 -8.24 -8.86 -1.90
CA MET A 1 -7.55 -7.56 -1.77
C MET A 1 -6.31 -7.77 -0.92
N LYS A 2 -5.15 -7.36 -1.42
CA LYS A 2 -3.87 -7.42 -0.71
C LYS A 2 -3.78 -6.31 0.34
N PHE A 3 -3.09 -6.58 1.46
CA PHE A 3 -2.87 -5.64 2.55
C PHE A 3 -1.40 -5.22 2.60
N PHE A 4 -1.14 -3.93 2.39
CA PHE A 4 0.18 -3.34 2.56
C PHE A 4 0.23 -2.48 3.82
N ALA A 5 1.35 -2.48 4.53
CA ALA A 5 1.59 -1.55 5.64
C ALA A 5 2.21 -0.25 5.11
N ASP A 6 1.61 0.89 5.44
CA ASP A 6 2.15 2.22 5.11
C ASP A 6 2.99 2.74 6.27
N THR A 7 4.24 2.32 6.31
CA THR A 7 5.19 2.66 7.39
C THR A 7 6.64 2.41 7.01
N ALA A 8 7.56 3.10 7.64
CA ALA A 8 9.00 2.82 7.62
C ALA A 8 9.51 2.29 8.98
N ASP A 9 8.60 2.02 9.92
CA ASP A 9 8.95 1.41 11.21
C ASP A 9 9.07 -0.11 11.05
N THR A 10 10.30 -0.60 11.12
CA THR A 10 10.61 -2.03 10.90
C THR A 10 10.09 -2.94 12.00
N ALA A 11 9.87 -2.42 13.22
CA ALA A 11 9.26 -3.20 14.30
C ALA A 11 7.76 -3.44 14.03
N ASP A 12 7.03 -2.41 13.59
CA ASP A 12 5.63 -2.54 13.18
C ASP A 12 5.46 -3.51 11.99
N ILE A 13 6.41 -3.47 11.03
CA ILE A 13 6.37 -4.36 9.86
C ILE A 13 6.59 -5.82 10.29
N ARG A 14 7.56 -6.10 11.18
CA ARG A 14 7.79 -7.46 11.71
C ARG A 14 6.56 -8.00 12.42
N ASP A 15 5.96 -7.20 13.32
CA ASP A 15 4.77 -7.59 14.07
C ASP A 15 3.58 -7.91 13.13
N LEU A 16 3.37 -7.12 12.09
CA LEU A 16 2.32 -7.39 11.11
C LEU A 16 2.66 -8.58 10.20
N ALA A 17 3.90 -8.75 9.80
CA ALA A 17 4.34 -9.88 8.98
C ALA A 17 4.14 -11.22 9.72
N ASP A 18 4.41 -11.26 11.03
CA ASP A 18 4.20 -12.43 11.88
C ASP A 18 2.72 -12.87 11.94
N THR A 19 1.77 -11.97 11.65
CA THR A 19 0.34 -12.33 11.57
C THR A 19 0.00 -13.14 10.31
N GLY A 20 0.85 -13.13 9.28
CA GLY A 20 0.58 -13.72 7.97
C GLY A 20 -0.46 -12.95 7.12
N LEU A 21 -0.84 -11.73 7.53
CA LEU A 21 -1.86 -10.92 6.84
C LEU A 21 -1.25 -9.87 5.91
N LEU A 22 0.07 -9.69 5.94
CA LEU A 22 0.75 -8.67 5.16
C LEU A 22 1.15 -9.22 3.78
N ASP A 23 0.90 -8.42 2.74
CA ASP A 23 1.22 -8.73 1.35
C ASP A 23 2.27 -7.76 0.75
N GLY A 24 2.66 -6.72 1.47
CA GLY A 24 3.65 -5.73 1.03
C GLY A 24 3.76 -4.52 1.95
N VAL A 25 4.62 -3.60 1.54
CA VAL A 25 4.89 -2.37 2.30
C VAL A 25 4.97 -1.17 1.37
N THR A 26 4.40 -0.04 1.78
CA THR A 26 4.65 1.24 1.13
C THR A 26 5.42 2.16 2.05
N THR A 27 6.41 2.85 1.49
CA THR A 27 7.11 3.96 2.14
C THR A 27 6.91 5.25 1.34
N ASN A 28 7.29 6.37 1.93
CA ASN A 28 7.33 7.67 1.29
C ASN A 28 8.33 8.58 2.03
N PRO A 29 8.75 9.72 1.43
CA PRO A 29 9.74 10.59 2.07
C PRO A 29 9.37 11.04 3.48
N SER A 30 8.08 11.27 3.77
CA SER A 30 7.63 11.67 5.11
C SER A 30 7.78 10.55 6.14
N LEU A 31 7.52 9.32 5.77
CA LEU A 31 7.69 8.15 6.65
C LEU A 31 9.18 7.88 6.92
N ILE A 32 10.02 8.00 5.90
CA ILE A 32 11.49 7.88 6.03
C ILE A 32 12.04 8.99 6.94
N HIS A 33 11.60 10.23 6.73
CA HIS A 33 11.98 11.34 7.60
C HIS A 33 11.59 11.07 9.08
N LYS A 34 10.38 10.58 9.31
CA LYS A 34 9.90 10.23 10.65
C LYS A 34 10.72 9.10 11.29
N ALA A 35 11.18 8.12 10.50
CA ALA A 35 12.03 7.03 10.97
C ALA A 35 13.42 7.52 11.40
N GLY A 36 13.91 8.65 10.87
CA GLY A 36 15.19 9.26 11.25
C GLY A 36 16.43 8.43 10.92
N ARG A 37 16.32 7.53 9.94
CA ARG A 37 17.35 6.59 9.51
C ARG A 37 17.71 6.79 8.02
N ASP A 38 18.83 6.21 7.59
CA ASP A 38 19.21 6.20 6.17
C ASP A 38 18.15 5.49 5.31
N PHE A 39 17.82 6.10 4.17
CA PHE A 39 16.77 5.62 3.29
C PHE A 39 17.04 4.22 2.73
N LEU A 40 18.24 4.00 2.18
CA LEU A 40 18.58 2.73 1.54
C LEU A 40 18.70 1.61 2.57
N GLU A 41 19.22 1.91 3.76
CA GLU A 41 19.30 0.93 4.86
C GLU A 41 17.90 0.50 5.33
N VAL A 42 16.98 1.45 5.49
CA VAL A 42 15.60 1.14 5.89
C VAL A 42 14.89 0.32 4.82
N VAL A 43 14.99 0.71 3.54
CA VAL A 43 14.37 -0.06 2.44
C VAL A 43 14.93 -1.47 2.39
N LYS A 44 16.25 -1.64 2.54
CA LYS A 44 16.89 -2.95 2.57
C LYS A 44 16.37 -3.82 3.71
N GLU A 45 16.35 -3.28 4.94
CA GLU A 45 15.83 -4.01 6.11
C GLU A 45 14.35 -4.41 5.91
N ILE A 46 13.52 -3.53 5.37
CA ILE A 46 12.11 -3.85 5.07
C ILE A 46 12.04 -5.01 4.07
N CYS A 47 12.81 -4.97 2.99
CA CYS A 47 12.84 -6.06 2.00
C CYS A 47 13.27 -7.41 2.60
N GLU A 48 14.19 -7.38 3.57
CA GLU A 48 14.62 -8.58 4.32
C GLU A 48 13.54 -9.13 5.26
N ILE A 49 12.70 -8.25 5.83
CA ILE A 49 11.57 -8.66 6.71
C ILE A 49 10.45 -9.30 5.90
N VAL A 50 10.17 -8.78 4.70
CA VAL A 50 9.06 -9.23 3.84
C VAL A 50 9.58 -9.77 2.49
N PRO A 51 10.33 -10.87 2.48
CA PRO A 51 10.96 -11.39 1.28
C PRO A 51 9.92 -11.76 0.21
N GLY A 52 10.13 -11.28 -1.02
CA GLY A 52 9.23 -11.54 -2.14
C GLY A 52 7.94 -10.71 -2.16
N MET A 53 7.62 -9.97 -1.11
CA MET A 53 6.48 -9.05 -1.09
C MET A 53 6.92 -7.68 -1.63
N PRO A 54 6.12 -6.99 -2.46
CA PRO A 54 6.47 -5.67 -2.98
C PRO A 54 6.74 -4.64 -1.87
N VAL A 55 7.85 -3.91 -2.00
CA VAL A 55 8.21 -2.79 -1.12
C VAL A 55 8.33 -1.52 -1.95
N SER A 56 7.39 -0.59 -1.81
CA SER A 56 7.40 0.67 -2.54
C SER A 56 8.40 1.65 -1.93
N ALA A 57 9.42 2.04 -2.72
CA ALA A 57 10.45 3.01 -2.35
C ALA A 57 10.46 4.18 -3.33
N GLU A 58 10.22 5.39 -2.81
CA GLU A 58 9.92 6.58 -3.62
C GLU A 58 11.18 7.38 -3.95
N VAL A 59 11.37 7.68 -5.26
CA VAL A 59 12.39 8.62 -5.73
C VAL A 59 11.96 10.05 -5.43
N VAL A 60 12.92 10.96 -5.31
CA VAL A 60 12.67 12.37 -4.94
C VAL A 60 13.00 13.37 -6.04
N ALA A 61 13.71 12.93 -7.09
CA ALA A 61 13.96 13.76 -8.27
C ALA A 61 12.65 14.15 -8.97
N LEU A 62 12.64 15.31 -9.62
CA LEU A 62 11.44 15.86 -10.27
C LEU A 62 11.47 15.74 -11.80
N ASP A 63 12.64 15.51 -12.38
CA ASP A 63 12.83 15.33 -13.83
C ASP A 63 13.09 13.85 -14.16
N PHE A 64 12.83 13.49 -15.42
CA PHE A 64 12.98 12.11 -15.90
C PHE A 64 14.37 11.51 -15.66
N GLU A 65 15.42 12.24 -15.99
CA GLU A 65 16.79 11.73 -15.87
C GLU A 65 17.21 11.53 -14.41
N GLY A 66 16.79 12.44 -13.54
CA GLY A 66 16.98 12.32 -12.09
C GLY A 66 16.27 11.10 -11.52
N MET A 67 14.98 10.92 -11.87
CA MET A 67 14.20 9.75 -11.46
C MET A 67 14.84 8.45 -11.92
N MET A 68 15.33 8.38 -13.15
CA MET A 68 16.00 7.18 -13.67
C MET A 68 17.30 6.89 -12.94
N ARG A 69 18.13 7.91 -12.63
CA ARG A 69 19.35 7.72 -11.83
C ARG A 69 19.04 7.20 -10.42
N GLU A 70 18.04 7.78 -9.75
CA GLU A 70 17.62 7.33 -8.41
C GLU A 70 17.00 5.93 -8.45
N ALA A 71 16.17 5.65 -9.44
CA ALA A 71 15.55 4.34 -9.64
C ALA A 71 16.60 3.23 -9.79
N GLU A 72 17.72 3.50 -10.54
CA GLU A 72 18.83 2.55 -10.68
C GLU A 72 19.49 2.20 -9.36
N VAL A 73 19.51 3.11 -8.40
CA VAL A 73 20.06 2.85 -7.06
C VAL A 73 19.04 2.07 -6.23
N VAL A 74 17.80 2.52 -6.22
CA VAL A 74 16.74 1.98 -5.35
C VAL A 74 16.37 0.54 -5.76
N ARG A 75 16.20 0.25 -7.06
CA ARG A 75 15.84 -1.11 -7.54
C ARG A 75 16.93 -2.16 -7.31
N LYS A 76 18.19 -1.75 -7.07
CA LYS A 76 19.31 -2.67 -6.76
C LYS A 76 19.37 -3.04 -5.28
N VAL A 77 18.57 -2.44 -4.44
CA VAL A 77 18.54 -2.76 -3.00
C VAL A 77 18.04 -4.19 -2.78
N ALA A 78 16.98 -4.59 -3.49
CA ALA A 78 16.43 -5.94 -3.46
C ALA A 78 15.47 -6.17 -4.65
N ASP A 79 15.28 -7.42 -5.05
CA ASP A 79 14.45 -7.80 -6.21
C ASP A 79 12.95 -7.50 -6.00
N ASN A 80 12.49 -7.34 -4.77
CA ASN A 80 11.11 -7.04 -4.42
C ASN A 80 10.82 -5.54 -4.25
N VAL A 81 11.75 -4.67 -4.63
CA VAL A 81 11.50 -3.22 -4.63
C VAL A 81 10.58 -2.84 -5.79
N ALA A 82 9.51 -2.12 -5.48
CA ALA A 82 8.69 -1.38 -6.43
C ALA A 82 9.12 0.09 -6.40
N VAL A 83 9.72 0.57 -7.49
CA VAL A 83 10.15 1.97 -7.59
C VAL A 83 8.91 2.86 -7.61
N LYS A 84 8.84 3.82 -6.70
CA LYS A 84 7.69 4.71 -6.60
C LYS A 84 8.01 6.06 -7.20
N VAL A 85 7.18 6.51 -8.16
CA VAL A 85 7.38 7.74 -8.93
C VAL A 85 6.14 8.63 -8.87
N PRO A 86 6.28 9.98 -8.86
CA PRO A 86 5.13 10.88 -8.83
C PRO A 86 4.38 10.87 -10.17
N LEU A 87 3.07 11.13 -10.13
CA LEU A 87 2.21 11.21 -11.30
C LEU A 87 2.39 12.57 -12.03
N THR A 88 3.52 12.70 -12.71
CA THR A 88 3.89 13.81 -13.61
C THR A 88 4.19 13.25 -14.99
N ILE A 89 4.35 14.11 -16.00
CA ILE A 89 4.76 13.66 -17.33
C ILE A 89 6.10 12.92 -17.28
N ASP A 90 7.07 13.44 -16.54
CA ASP A 90 8.38 12.80 -16.39
C ASP A 90 8.30 11.52 -15.55
N GLY A 91 7.45 11.47 -14.52
CA GLY A 91 7.16 10.24 -13.76
C GLY A 91 6.49 9.16 -14.63
N LEU A 92 5.59 9.52 -15.54
CA LEU A 92 4.99 8.57 -16.49
C LEU A 92 6.01 8.05 -17.53
N LYS A 93 6.93 8.91 -18.00
CA LYS A 93 8.06 8.47 -18.84
C LYS A 93 8.98 7.50 -18.10
N ALA A 94 9.32 7.82 -16.84
CA ALA A 94 10.11 6.94 -15.98
C ALA A 94 9.40 5.61 -15.72
N CYS A 95 8.10 5.65 -15.42
CA CYS A 95 7.27 4.45 -15.29
C CYS A 95 7.37 3.57 -16.53
N LYS A 96 7.15 4.14 -17.73
CA LYS A 96 7.22 3.39 -18.99
C LYS A 96 8.59 2.77 -19.24
N ALA A 97 9.66 3.49 -18.97
CA ALA A 97 11.03 3.00 -19.14
C ALA A 97 11.33 1.83 -18.17
N LEU A 98 11.02 2.01 -16.87
CA LEU A 98 11.29 1.04 -15.83
C LEU A 98 10.46 -0.26 -16.00
N THR A 99 9.17 -0.14 -16.33
CA THR A 99 8.32 -1.32 -16.54
C THR A 99 8.68 -2.08 -17.79
N SER A 100 9.17 -1.41 -18.85
CA SER A 100 9.70 -2.08 -20.03
C SER A 100 10.95 -2.91 -19.75
N ASP A 101 11.66 -2.61 -18.65
CA ASP A 101 12.84 -3.33 -18.13
C ASP A 101 12.47 -4.39 -17.07
N GLY A 102 11.18 -4.62 -16.84
CA GLY A 102 10.68 -5.58 -15.86
C GLY A 102 10.68 -5.10 -14.41
N THR A 103 10.96 -3.82 -14.16
CA THR A 103 10.93 -3.24 -12.80
C THR A 103 9.49 -2.97 -12.38
N MET A 104 9.09 -3.39 -11.17
CA MET A 104 7.82 -2.99 -10.59
C MET A 104 7.80 -1.47 -10.35
N VAL A 105 6.72 -0.80 -10.77
CA VAL A 105 6.56 0.65 -10.57
C VAL A 105 5.22 0.95 -9.90
N ASN A 106 5.28 1.76 -8.85
CA ASN A 106 4.12 2.34 -8.18
C ASN A 106 4.01 3.83 -8.53
N VAL A 107 3.01 4.20 -9.33
CA VAL A 107 2.76 5.61 -9.65
C VAL A 107 1.92 6.23 -8.55
N THR A 108 2.44 7.29 -7.90
CA THR A 108 1.85 7.89 -6.70
C THR A 108 1.37 9.32 -6.91
N LEU A 109 0.71 9.88 -5.88
CA LEU A 109 0.09 11.22 -5.93
C LEU A 109 -0.99 11.30 -7.01
N CYS A 110 -1.82 10.28 -7.07
CA CYS A 110 -2.97 10.21 -7.95
C CYS A 110 -4.22 10.79 -7.25
N PHE A 111 -4.87 11.75 -7.90
CA PHE A 111 -6.05 12.47 -7.39
C PHE A 111 -7.20 12.53 -8.39
N SER A 112 -7.10 11.86 -9.54
CA SER A 112 -8.21 11.75 -10.50
C SER A 112 -8.15 10.45 -11.30
N ALA A 113 -9.29 10.00 -11.78
CA ALA A 113 -9.37 8.80 -12.62
C ALA A 113 -8.65 8.99 -13.98
N ASN A 114 -8.61 10.22 -14.52
CA ASN A 114 -7.83 10.52 -15.71
C ASN A 114 -6.32 10.32 -15.49
N GLN A 115 -5.82 10.71 -14.31
CA GLN A 115 -4.42 10.44 -13.94
C GLN A 115 -4.16 8.93 -13.85
N ALA A 116 -5.06 8.18 -13.22
CA ALA A 116 -4.94 6.73 -13.12
C ALA A 116 -4.94 6.04 -14.50
N LEU A 117 -5.78 6.51 -15.42
CA LEU A 117 -5.78 6.03 -16.82
C LEU A 117 -4.41 6.23 -17.51
N LEU A 118 -3.76 7.37 -17.28
CA LEU A 118 -2.42 7.62 -17.84
C LEU A 118 -1.36 6.69 -17.23
N ALA A 119 -1.43 6.41 -15.93
CA ALA A 119 -0.52 5.48 -15.26
C ALA A 119 -0.67 4.05 -15.82
N ALA A 120 -1.90 3.57 -16.02
CA ALA A 120 -2.17 2.28 -16.64
C ALA A 120 -1.61 2.21 -18.07
N LYS A 121 -1.79 3.26 -18.88
CA LYS A 121 -1.22 3.34 -20.23
C LYS A 121 0.32 3.38 -20.24
N ALA A 122 0.94 3.90 -19.18
CA ALA A 122 2.40 3.84 -19.00
C ALA A 122 2.89 2.44 -18.55
N GLY A 123 1.98 1.53 -18.19
CA GLY A 123 2.30 0.17 -17.77
C GLY A 123 2.65 0.05 -16.28
N ALA A 124 2.15 0.95 -15.44
CA ALA A 124 2.37 0.91 -13.99
C ALA A 124 1.96 -0.46 -13.41
N THR A 125 2.75 -1.00 -12.49
CA THR A 125 2.37 -2.18 -11.71
C THR A 125 1.27 -1.81 -10.72
N PHE A 126 1.46 -0.69 -10.02
CA PHE A 126 0.50 -0.14 -9.07
C PHE A 126 0.20 1.32 -9.37
N ILE A 127 -1.05 1.72 -9.14
CA ILE A 127 -1.47 3.12 -9.05
C ILE A 127 -1.91 3.41 -7.62
N SER A 128 -1.41 4.50 -7.02
CA SER A 128 -1.74 4.90 -5.64
C SER A 128 -2.65 6.14 -5.62
N PRO A 129 -3.98 6.00 -5.73
CA PRO A 129 -4.94 7.08 -5.49
C PRO A 129 -5.08 7.38 -4.00
N PHE A 130 -5.12 8.68 -3.64
CA PHE A 130 -5.07 9.17 -2.27
C PHE A 130 -6.46 9.53 -1.74
N VAL A 131 -7.19 8.54 -1.20
CA VAL A 131 -8.56 8.73 -0.73
C VAL A 131 -8.66 9.70 0.45
N GLY A 132 -7.85 9.54 1.48
CA GLY A 132 -7.94 10.38 2.68
C GLY A 132 -7.63 11.86 2.43
N ARG A 133 -6.79 12.19 1.43
CA ARG A 133 -6.56 13.59 1.05
C ARG A 133 -7.75 14.21 0.29
N HIS A 134 -8.54 13.41 -0.42
CA HIS A 134 -9.82 13.86 -0.97
C HIS A 134 -10.81 14.19 0.14
N ASP A 135 -10.91 13.33 1.15
CA ASP A 135 -11.77 13.57 2.32
C ASP A 135 -11.37 14.84 3.08
N ASP A 136 -10.06 15.11 3.20
CA ASP A 136 -9.53 16.31 3.86
C ASP A 136 -10.04 17.63 3.22
N ILE A 137 -10.44 17.59 1.93
CA ILE A 137 -11.00 18.76 1.21
C ILE A 137 -12.49 18.63 0.90
N GLY A 138 -13.16 17.66 1.53
CA GLY A 138 -14.61 17.50 1.44
C GLY A 138 -15.13 16.76 0.21
N TYR A 139 -14.28 16.03 -0.51
CA TYR A 139 -14.69 15.13 -1.59
C TYR A 139 -14.65 13.67 -1.11
N PRO A 140 -15.67 12.85 -1.43
CA PRO A 140 -15.66 11.43 -1.06
C PRO A 140 -14.56 10.70 -1.81
N GLY A 141 -13.47 10.37 -1.10
CA GLY A 141 -12.27 9.79 -1.71
C GLY A 141 -12.51 8.42 -2.34
N MET A 142 -13.48 7.66 -1.84
CA MET A 142 -13.78 6.33 -2.36
C MET A 142 -14.49 6.36 -3.73
N ASP A 143 -15.15 7.45 -4.11
CA ASP A 143 -15.71 7.62 -5.46
C ASP A 143 -14.60 7.58 -6.53
N LEU A 144 -13.41 8.13 -6.22
CA LEU A 144 -12.24 8.02 -7.08
C LEU A 144 -11.85 6.56 -7.35
N ILE A 145 -11.91 5.71 -6.33
CA ILE A 145 -11.57 4.28 -6.47
C ILE A 145 -12.59 3.56 -7.35
N ALA A 146 -13.88 3.86 -7.17
CA ALA A 146 -14.96 3.28 -7.97
C ALA A 146 -14.82 3.66 -9.46
N ASP A 147 -14.50 4.93 -9.74
CA ASP A 147 -14.27 5.41 -11.11
C ASP A 147 -13.04 4.71 -11.74
N ILE A 148 -11.94 4.60 -11.01
CA ILE A 148 -10.72 3.92 -11.52
C ILE A 148 -11.02 2.45 -11.79
N ARG A 149 -11.70 1.75 -10.88
CA ARG A 149 -12.07 0.34 -11.06
C ARG A 149 -12.92 0.15 -12.31
N THR A 150 -13.93 0.99 -12.50
CA THR A 150 -14.78 0.97 -13.68
C THR A 150 -13.98 1.13 -14.98
N ILE A 151 -13.05 2.10 -15.00
CA ILE A 151 -12.19 2.34 -16.16
C ILE A 151 -11.27 1.14 -16.42
N TYR A 152 -10.64 0.61 -15.38
CA TYR A 152 -9.68 -0.48 -15.53
C TYR A 152 -10.37 -1.76 -16.00
N ASP A 153 -11.58 -2.06 -15.53
CA ASP A 153 -12.39 -3.19 -15.98
C ASP A 153 -12.84 -3.02 -17.45
N ASN A 154 -13.25 -1.82 -17.86
CA ASN A 154 -13.69 -1.53 -19.23
C ASN A 154 -12.60 -1.80 -20.26
N TYR A 155 -11.34 -1.62 -19.92
CA TYR A 155 -10.21 -1.75 -20.84
C TYR A 155 -9.25 -2.89 -20.47
N ALA A 156 -9.58 -3.71 -19.48
CA ALA A 156 -8.77 -4.82 -18.99
C ALA A 156 -7.30 -4.41 -18.71
N PHE A 157 -7.10 -3.33 -17.98
CA PHE A 157 -5.77 -2.94 -17.54
C PHE A 157 -5.26 -3.83 -16.41
N ASP A 158 -4.01 -4.29 -16.52
CA ASP A 158 -3.35 -5.13 -15.51
C ASP A 158 -2.82 -4.33 -14.30
N THR A 159 -2.82 -3.00 -14.36
CA THR A 159 -2.37 -2.13 -13.27
C THR A 159 -3.24 -2.33 -12.03
N GLU A 160 -2.64 -2.70 -10.91
CA GLU A 160 -3.33 -2.89 -9.64
C GLU A 160 -3.67 -1.55 -8.98
N ILE A 161 -4.93 -1.40 -8.53
CA ILE A 161 -5.39 -0.23 -7.77
C ILE A 161 -4.95 -0.41 -6.32
N LEU A 162 -3.95 0.37 -5.91
CA LEU A 162 -3.43 0.41 -4.54
C LEU A 162 -4.00 1.62 -3.82
N VAL A 163 -5.09 1.43 -3.09
CA VAL A 163 -5.76 2.49 -2.32
C VAL A 163 -4.81 3.03 -1.26
N ALA A 164 -4.45 4.31 -1.37
CA ALA A 164 -3.49 4.97 -0.49
C ALA A 164 -4.12 6.09 0.34
N SER A 165 -3.39 6.56 1.35
CA SER A 165 -3.91 7.56 2.31
C SER A 165 -5.15 7.06 3.06
N VAL A 166 -5.21 5.78 3.34
CA VAL A 166 -6.27 5.14 4.14
C VAL A 166 -6.19 5.63 5.59
N ARG A 167 -7.31 6.07 6.15
CA ARG A 167 -7.37 6.70 7.48
C ARG A 167 -8.11 5.86 8.52
N ASN A 168 -8.96 4.94 8.12
CA ASN A 168 -9.87 4.23 9.03
C ASN A 168 -10.38 2.91 8.42
N PRO A 169 -11.01 2.02 9.22
CA PRO A 169 -11.57 0.75 8.75
C PRO A 169 -12.67 0.86 7.70
N ILE A 170 -13.39 2.00 7.61
CA ILE A 170 -14.45 2.20 6.62
C ILE A 170 -13.84 2.28 5.23
N HIS A 171 -12.71 3.00 5.04
CA HIS A 171 -11.98 3.02 3.78
C HIS A 171 -11.57 1.61 3.33
N VAL A 172 -11.11 0.77 4.28
CA VAL A 172 -10.72 -0.62 3.96
C VAL A 172 -11.92 -1.43 3.49
N LEU A 173 -13.07 -1.32 4.18
CA LEU A 173 -14.29 -2.00 3.81
C LEU A 173 -14.81 -1.56 2.43
N GLU A 174 -14.83 -0.26 2.17
CA GLU A 174 -15.28 0.30 0.89
C GLU A 174 -14.34 -0.08 -0.25
N ALA A 175 -13.02 -0.01 -0.06
CA ALA A 175 -12.04 -0.48 -1.02
C ALA A 175 -12.25 -1.96 -1.40
N ALA A 176 -12.50 -2.81 -0.41
CA ALA A 176 -12.78 -4.23 -0.63
C ALA A 176 -14.09 -4.44 -1.40
N LYS A 177 -15.15 -3.67 -1.10
CA LYS A 177 -16.46 -3.76 -1.79
C LYS A 177 -16.40 -3.28 -3.24
N ILE A 178 -15.59 -2.26 -3.52
CA ILE A 178 -15.37 -1.74 -4.87
C ILE A 178 -14.53 -2.72 -5.72
N GLY A 179 -13.72 -3.58 -5.08
CA GLY A 179 -12.83 -4.50 -5.78
C GLY A 179 -11.45 -3.91 -6.06
N ALA A 180 -10.96 -3.02 -5.20
CA ALA A 180 -9.56 -2.59 -5.26
C ALA A 180 -8.62 -3.79 -5.05
N ASP A 181 -7.48 -3.79 -5.75
CA ASP A 181 -6.55 -4.91 -5.74
C ASP A 181 -5.71 -4.94 -4.46
N VAL A 182 -5.31 -3.75 -3.99
CA VAL A 182 -4.45 -3.53 -2.83
C VAL A 182 -4.99 -2.36 -2.02
N MET A 183 -4.86 -2.39 -0.70
CA MET A 183 -4.92 -1.20 0.14
C MET A 183 -3.63 -1.07 0.93
N THR A 184 -3.15 0.15 1.13
CA THR A 184 -2.07 0.43 2.07
C THR A 184 -2.57 1.34 3.19
N ALA A 185 -2.29 0.94 4.43
CA ALA A 185 -2.77 1.64 5.61
C ALA A 185 -1.71 1.70 6.71
N PRO A 186 -1.74 2.73 7.57
CA PRO A 186 -0.94 2.73 8.79
C PRO A 186 -1.18 1.46 9.63
N PRO A 187 -0.15 0.91 10.29
CA PRO A 187 -0.28 -0.28 11.14
C PRO A 187 -1.42 -0.20 12.15
N ALA A 188 -1.68 0.97 12.70
CA ALA A 188 -2.77 1.20 13.65
C ALA A 188 -4.16 0.92 13.04
N VAL A 189 -4.37 1.27 11.76
CA VAL A 189 -5.62 1.00 11.04
C VAL A 189 -5.77 -0.51 10.80
N ILE A 190 -4.70 -1.19 10.38
CA ILE A 190 -4.71 -2.65 10.16
C ILE A 190 -5.07 -3.37 11.48
N ARG A 191 -4.41 -3.03 12.58
CA ARG A 191 -4.71 -3.59 13.91
C ARG A 191 -6.12 -3.25 14.40
N GLN A 192 -6.72 -2.18 13.92
CA GLN A 192 -8.09 -1.80 14.28
C GLN A 192 -9.14 -2.72 13.65
N LEU A 193 -8.84 -3.36 12.51
CA LEU A 193 -9.80 -4.20 11.77
C LEU A 193 -10.29 -5.42 12.58
N VAL A 194 -9.48 -5.92 13.53
CA VAL A 194 -9.87 -7.08 14.36
C VAL A 194 -10.68 -6.69 15.61
N LYS A 195 -10.77 -5.38 15.93
CA LYS A 195 -11.44 -4.91 17.15
C LYS A 195 -12.94 -4.83 16.95
N HIS A 196 -13.67 -5.62 17.73
CA HIS A 196 -15.13 -5.58 17.72
C HIS A 196 -15.71 -5.90 19.12
N PRO A 197 -16.58 -5.04 19.69
CA PRO A 197 -17.14 -5.24 21.05
C PRO A 197 -17.85 -6.58 21.22
N LEU A 198 -18.53 -7.07 20.18
CA LEU A 198 -19.21 -8.37 20.23
C LEU A 198 -18.25 -9.56 20.22
N THR A 199 -17.07 -9.43 19.64
CA THR A 199 -16.02 -10.45 19.72
C THR A 199 -15.54 -10.60 21.17
N ASP A 200 -15.24 -9.48 21.83
CA ASP A 200 -14.80 -9.46 23.21
C ASP A 200 -15.87 -10.03 24.14
N ALA A 201 -17.13 -9.60 23.98
CA ALA A 201 -18.26 -10.11 24.73
C ALA A 201 -18.51 -11.62 24.47
N GLY A 202 -18.37 -12.06 23.22
CA GLY A 202 -18.50 -13.46 22.84
C GLY A 202 -17.45 -14.35 23.48
N ILE A 203 -16.18 -13.92 23.44
CA ILE A 203 -15.07 -14.63 24.11
C ILE A 203 -15.34 -14.73 25.61
N ALA A 204 -15.73 -13.64 26.27
CA ALA A 204 -16.03 -13.64 27.70
C ALA A 204 -17.17 -14.63 28.06
N SER A 205 -18.24 -14.64 27.25
CA SER A 205 -19.36 -15.57 27.42
C SER A 205 -18.92 -17.03 27.26
N PHE A 206 -18.19 -17.35 26.19
CA PHE A 206 -17.68 -18.71 25.93
C PHE A 206 -16.75 -19.21 27.03
N MET A 207 -15.88 -18.35 27.53
CA MET A 207 -14.98 -18.69 28.64
C MET A 207 -15.74 -18.93 29.94
N ALA A 208 -16.79 -18.15 30.23
CA ALA A 208 -17.64 -18.38 31.41
C ALA A 208 -18.42 -19.70 31.32
N ASP A 209 -18.90 -20.07 30.14
CA ASP A 209 -19.60 -21.35 29.94
C ASP A 209 -18.63 -22.54 29.99
N TRP A 210 -17.44 -22.40 29.38
CA TRP A 210 -16.39 -23.42 29.45
C TRP A 210 -15.98 -23.73 30.87
N ALA A 211 -15.82 -22.71 31.71
CA ALA A 211 -15.46 -22.90 33.13
C ALA A 211 -16.47 -23.78 33.89
N LYS A 212 -17.77 -23.74 33.53
CA LYS A 212 -18.81 -24.56 34.14
C LYS A 212 -18.68 -26.05 33.80
N THR A 213 -18.02 -26.41 32.71
CA THR A 213 -17.84 -27.80 32.30
C THR A 213 -16.82 -28.56 33.16
N GLY A 214 -15.93 -27.85 33.84
CA GLY A 214 -14.79 -28.42 34.56
C GLY A 214 -13.74 -29.13 33.71
N GLN A 215 -13.85 -29.04 32.37
CA GLN A 215 -12.95 -29.69 31.42
C GLN A 215 -11.69 -28.85 31.18
N LYS A 216 -10.64 -29.51 30.68
CA LYS A 216 -9.38 -28.90 30.26
C LYS A 216 -9.00 -29.43 28.87
N ILE A 217 -8.34 -28.62 28.07
CA ILE A 217 -7.75 -28.99 26.78
C ILE A 217 -6.23 -28.93 26.96
N GLY A 218 -5.60 -30.08 27.13
CA GLY A 218 -4.13 -30.19 27.35
C GLY A 218 -3.75 -30.06 28.82
#